data_776175e93b51a5ec0ea1386c85c921f2
#
_entry.id   776175e93b51a5ec0ea1386c85c921f2
#
_cell.length_a   1.000
_cell.length_b   1.000
_cell.length_c   1.000
_cell.angle_alpha   90.00
_cell.angle_beta   90.00
_cell.angle_gamma   90.00
#
_symmetry.space_group_name_H-M   'P 1'
#
loop_
_entity.id
_entity.type
_entity.pdbx_description
1 polymer ?
#
loop_
_entity_poly.entity_id
_entity_poly.type
_entity_poly.pdbx_seq_one_letter_code
_entity_poly.pdbx_strand_id
1 'polypeptide(L)'
;PNERRCPRTFSYALWQRLLHHPKPNGNKTTQQHNVMTKTIVLALALTASTLACQAQARYNHKQMQTERIGRGVVAFRSGKKVVVSWRTLPGDKRHEAFNVYRNGVRLNAKPLKKGGTFFVDDAPLQQGTTYSVRGGGHDGAFTLPANAPDGYLAIPLTPPTTTDSMALWPRRKQPRRPMRGEQGANRQDNAPQTLRKVPVTYSANDASVADVDGDGEYEMILKWEPSNAHDNSQAGFTSSVFIDCYRLDGTRLWRINLGRNIRAGAHFTQFLAYDFDGDGRAEVMMKTADGTIDGTGRTIGDPKADWRNQEVGTARYGRVMSGPEYLTVFNGLTGAAMKTVDYVPDRGPRDCWGDDHANRSDRYLAALAFLDGKRPSAVFCRGYYTRTTLAAWNWDGTNLSQKWYYDTHPQPQQVALTDSLGLVNRARPADGGQGNHNLRVADVDGDGKDEIVYGSLCVDHDGSTLYNTGFGHGDALHLVAVPKTHKLYIWDVHENRRDGSELRDAATGQVVM
;
A
#
# COMPACT_ATOMS: atom_id res chain seq x y z
N PRO A 1 -38.88 4.38 -31.46
CA PRO A 1 -38.29 4.04 -32.73
C PRO A 1 -37.34 5.19 -33.16
N ASN A 2 -36.05 4.96 -33.02
CA ASN A 2 -35.04 5.55 -33.90
C ASN A 2 -33.68 4.99 -33.47
N GLU A 3 -33.33 3.89 -34.12
CA GLU A 3 -31.97 3.39 -34.17
C GLU A 3 -31.07 4.42 -34.84
N ARG A 4 -29.96 4.83 -34.24
CA ARG A 4 -28.82 5.42 -34.94
C ARG A 4 -27.62 4.47 -34.79
N ARG A 5 -27.29 3.86 -35.92
CA ARG A 5 -26.14 3.00 -36.19
C ARG A 5 -24.84 3.77 -35.96
N CYS A 6 -23.92 3.16 -35.29
CA CYS A 6 -22.51 3.52 -35.20
C CYS A 6 -21.81 3.15 -36.53
N PRO A 7 -20.96 3.99 -37.15
CA PRO A 7 -20.22 3.60 -38.36
C PRO A 7 -18.97 2.82 -37.95
N ARG A 8 -18.93 1.56 -38.37
CA ARG A 8 -17.69 0.79 -38.52
C ARG A 8 -16.95 1.27 -39.77
N THR A 9 -15.62 1.11 -39.71
CA THR A 9 -14.62 1.14 -40.81
C THR A 9 -13.80 2.44 -40.96
N PHE A 10 -12.62 2.40 -40.33
CA PHE A 10 -11.43 3.08 -40.83
C PHE A 10 -10.20 2.27 -40.44
N SER A 11 -9.87 1.23 -41.17
CA SER A 11 -8.59 0.53 -41.00
C SER A 11 -8.17 -0.38 -42.17
N TYR A 12 -8.95 -0.47 -43.25
CA TYR A 12 -8.60 -1.39 -44.36
C TYR A 12 -8.18 -0.68 -45.67
N ALA A 13 -8.30 0.65 -45.74
CA ALA A 13 -8.03 1.41 -46.97
C ALA A 13 -6.57 1.86 -47.14
N LEU A 14 -5.73 1.77 -46.11
CA LEU A 14 -4.32 2.21 -46.19
C LEU A 14 -3.37 1.12 -46.71
N TRP A 15 -3.77 -0.14 -46.66
CA TRP A 15 -2.95 -1.27 -47.09
C TRP A 15 -3.04 -1.56 -48.59
N GLN A 16 -4.10 -1.17 -49.28
CA GLN A 16 -4.28 -1.43 -50.68
C GLN A 16 -3.70 -0.35 -51.63
N ARG A 17 -3.26 0.80 -51.14
CA ARG A 17 -2.64 1.85 -51.97
C ARG A 17 -1.13 1.71 -52.16
N LEU A 18 -0.49 0.72 -51.52
CA LEU A 18 0.95 0.51 -51.64
C LEU A 18 1.34 -0.58 -52.68
N LEU A 19 0.38 -1.20 -53.41
CA LEU A 19 0.62 -2.28 -54.34
C LEU A 19 0.38 -1.94 -55.82
N HIS A 20 0.16 -0.68 -56.19
CA HIS A 20 0.07 -0.29 -57.59
C HIS A 20 1.07 0.80 -57.93
N HIS A 21 2.22 0.41 -58.42
CA HIS A 21 3.12 1.26 -59.21
C HIS A 21 3.30 0.71 -60.61
N PRO A 22 3.25 1.60 -61.64
CA PRO A 22 3.47 1.24 -63.03
C PRO A 22 4.98 0.96 -63.28
N LYS A 23 5.25 0.09 -64.23
CA LYS A 23 6.62 -0.28 -64.65
C LYS A 23 7.37 0.93 -65.20
N PRO A 24 8.61 1.23 -64.77
CA PRO A 24 9.50 2.08 -65.52
C PRO A 24 10.50 1.24 -66.36
N ASN A 25 10.71 1.68 -67.58
CA ASN A 25 11.80 1.26 -68.43
C ASN A 25 13.16 1.81 -67.97
N GLY A 26 14.19 0.97 -68.01
CA GLY A 26 15.58 1.37 -68.23
C GLY A 26 16.45 1.64 -67.00
N ASN A 27 17.46 0.76 -66.85
CA ASN A 27 18.75 0.94 -66.17
C ASN A 27 18.86 1.70 -64.87
N LYS A 28 18.90 0.94 -63.74
CA LYS A 28 19.62 1.30 -62.50
C LYS A 28 19.72 0.11 -61.54
N THR A 29 20.63 -0.81 -61.80
CA THR A 29 20.88 -2.01 -60.97
C THR A 29 21.66 -1.74 -59.67
N THR A 30 22.28 -0.56 -59.52
CA THR A 30 23.13 -0.25 -58.34
C THR A 30 22.43 0.49 -57.21
N GLN A 31 21.31 1.14 -57.47
CA GLN A 31 20.53 1.86 -56.42
C GLN A 31 19.51 0.97 -55.71
N GLN A 32 19.02 -0.10 -56.34
CA GLN A 32 18.05 -1.01 -55.73
C GLN A 32 18.68 -1.89 -54.64
N HIS A 33 19.97 -2.29 -54.77
CA HIS A 33 20.65 -3.05 -53.73
C HIS A 33 20.82 -2.24 -52.41
N ASN A 34 21.11 -0.94 -52.50
CA ASN A 34 21.29 -0.10 -51.30
C ASN A 34 19.99 0.23 -50.59
N VAL A 35 18.88 0.32 -51.29
CA VAL A 35 17.55 0.58 -50.68
C VAL A 35 17.02 -0.70 -50.02
N MET A 36 17.15 -1.84 -50.69
CA MET A 36 16.70 -3.12 -50.15
C MET A 36 17.52 -3.56 -48.92
N THR A 37 18.85 -3.34 -48.94
CA THR A 37 19.71 -3.62 -47.77
C THR A 37 19.40 -2.70 -46.59
N LYS A 38 19.13 -1.41 -46.81
CA LYS A 38 18.71 -0.47 -45.76
C LYS A 38 17.34 -0.79 -45.20
N THR A 39 16.41 -1.25 -46.04
CA THR A 39 15.05 -1.62 -45.57
C THR A 39 15.10 -2.94 -44.80
N ILE A 40 15.91 -3.90 -45.17
CA ILE A 40 16.11 -5.16 -44.44
C ILE A 40 16.83 -4.91 -43.10
N VAL A 41 17.84 -4.03 -43.06
CA VAL A 41 18.53 -3.65 -41.82
C VAL A 41 17.59 -2.86 -40.89
N LEU A 42 16.74 -1.98 -41.43
CA LEU A 42 15.75 -1.25 -40.64
C LEU A 42 14.64 -2.17 -40.12
N ALA A 43 14.19 -3.14 -40.92
CA ALA A 43 13.22 -4.15 -40.50
C ALA A 43 13.80 -5.13 -39.45
N LEU A 44 15.06 -5.54 -39.59
CA LEU A 44 15.78 -6.34 -38.62
C LEU A 44 16.08 -5.56 -37.33
N ALA A 45 16.39 -4.27 -37.42
CA ALA A 45 16.54 -3.40 -36.23
C ALA A 45 15.23 -3.16 -35.50
N LEU A 46 14.12 -2.99 -36.22
CA LEU A 46 12.78 -2.87 -35.66
C LEU A 46 12.29 -4.20 -35.03
N THR A 47 12.58 -5.35 -35.65
CA THR A 47 12.27 -6.66 -35.07
C THR A 47 13.18 -7.01 -33.89
N ALA A 48 14.44 -6.58 -33.90
CA ALA A 48 15.36 -6.76 -32.77
C ALA A 48 14.97 -5.86 -31.59
N SER A 49 14.52 -4.63 -31.84
CA SER A 49 14.01 -3.75 -30.79
C SER A 49 12.65 -4.22 -30.21
N THR A 50 11.79 -4.84 -31.04
CA THR A 50 10.53 -5.45 -30.54
C THR A 50 10.77 -6.80 -29.83
N LEU A 51 11.85 -7.52 -30.15
CA LEU A 51 12.23 -8.74 -29.42
C LEU A 51 13.01 -8.43 -28.13
N ALA A 52 13.76 -7.33 -28.07
CA ALA A 52 14.43 -6.87 -26.87
C ALA A 52 13.41 -6.33 -25.82
N CYS A 53 12.22 -5.91 -26.25
CA CYS A 53 11.13 -5.45 -25.36
C CYS A 53 10.31 -6.61 -24.72
N GLN A 54 10.69 -7.88 -24.93
CA GLN A 54 9.98 -9.04 -24.37
C GLN A 54 10.79 -9.86 -23.36
N ALA A 55 12.02 -9.49 -23.07
CA ALA A 55 12.72 -10.03 -21.91
C ALA A 55 12.36 -9.17 -20.70
N GLN A 56 11.14 -9.32 -20.17
CA GLN A 56 10.82 -8.85 -18.82
C GLN A 56 11.91 -9.39 -17.90
N ALA A 57 12.75 -8.53 -17.37
CA ALA A 57 13.69 -8.90 -16.33
C ALA A 57 12.85 -9.42 -15.18
N ARG A 58 12.85 -10.72 -14.97
CA ARG A 58 12.16 -11.32 -13.83
C ARG A 58 12.99 -10.94 -12.62
N TYR A 59 12.32 -10.49 -11.55
CA TYR A 59 12.95 -10.35 -10.25
C TYR A 59 13.92 -11.50 -10.00
N ASN A 60 15.16 -11.18 -9.73
CA ASN A 60 16.12 -12.18 -9.29
C ASN A 60 15.90 -12.44 -7.80
N HIS A 61 14.83 -13.17 -7.45
CA HIS A 61 14.46 -13.51 -6.08
C HIS A 61 15.63 -14.05 -5.24
N LYS A 62 16.68 -14.59 -5.87
CA LYS A 62 17.87 -15.06 -5.17
C LYS A 62 18.76 -13.92 -4.67
N GLN A 63 18.60 -12.73 -5.20
CA GLN A 63 19.36 -11.52 -4.81
C GLN A 63 18.55 -10.58 -3.91
N MET A 64 17.24 -10.80 -3.83
CA MET A 64 16.38 -9.98 -2.97
C MET A 64 16.54 -10.41 -1.52
N GLN A 65 16.66 -9.43 -0.64
CA GLN A 65 16.59 -9.58 0.81
C GLN A 65 15.13 -9.76 1.21
N THR A 66 14.67 -11.02 1.21
CA THR A 66 13.32 -11.36 1.66
C THR A 66 13.36 -11.85 3.10
N GLU A 67 12.26 -11.71 3.82
CA GLU A 67 12.11 -12.25 5.17
C GLU A 67 12.37 -13.76 5.20
N ARG A 68 12.97 -14.24 6.27
CA ARG A 68 13.31 -15.67 6.47
C ARG A 68 12.15 -16.45 7.08
N ILE A 69 10.96 -16.28 6.51
CA ILE A 69 9.72 -16.86 7.03
C ILE A 69 9.59 -18.36 6.77
N GLY A 70 8.90 -19.06 7.66
CA GLY A 70 8.52 -20.45 7.54
C GLY A 70 7.31 -20.69 6.63
N ARG A 71 6.75 -21.90 6.65
CA ARG A 71 5.57 -22.27 5.82
C ARG A 71 4.28 -21.59 6.22
N GLY A 72 4.19 -20.95 7.40
CA GLY A 72 2.99 -20.33 7.90
C GLY A 72 1.80 -21.29 7.86
N VAL A 73 1.98 -22.47 8.42
CA VAL A 73 0.94 -23.49 8.46
C VAL A 73 -0.18 -23.02 9.39
N VAL A 74 -1.41 -22.98 8.89
CA VAL A 74 -2.60 -22.72 9.70
C VAL A 74 -3.60 -23.82 9.44
N ALA A 75 -4.22 -24.33 10.51
CA ALA A 75 -5.33 -25.28 10.41
C ALA A 75 -6.59 -24.67 11.05
N PHE A 76 -7.73 -24.82 10.39
CA PHE A 76 -9.02 -24.35 10.91
C PHE A 76 -10.12 -25.34 10.59
N ARG A 77 -11.18 -25.34 11.40
CA ARG A 77 -12.35 -26.20 11.18
C ARG A 77 -13.15 -25.72 9.98
N SER A 78 -13.72 -26.64 9.24
CA SER A 78 -14.74 -26.40 8.20
C SER A 78 -15.83 -27.48 8.34
N GLY A 79 -16.80 -27.21 9.18
CA GLY A 79 -17.81 -28.18 9.62
C GLY A 79 -17.19 -29.36 10.36
N LYS A 80 -17.30 -30.57 9.82
CA LYS A 80 -16.69 -31.78 10.39
C LYS A 80 -15.25 -32.04 9.92
N LYS A 81 -14.73 -31.22 9.04
CA LYS A 81 -13.40 -31.35 8.41
C LYS A 81 -12.42 -30.30 8.98
N VAL A 82 -11.15 -30.51 8.70
CA VAL A 82 -10.11 -29.51 8.97
C VAL A 82 -9.45 -29.14 7.65
N VAL A 83 -9.35 -27.84 7.40
CA VAL A 83 -8.56 -27.29 6.29
C VAL A 83 -7.20 -26.90 6.83
N VAL A 84 -6.13 -27.47 6.25
CA VAL A 84 -4.75 -27.11 6.53
C VAL A 84 -4.26 -26.26 5.36
N SER A 85 -3.76 -25.07 5.62
CA SER A 85 -3.26 -24.14 4.62
C SER A 85 -1.81 -23.77 4.93
N TRP A 86 -1.04 -23.46 3.90
CA TRP A 86 0.36 -23.01 4.03
C TRP A 86 0.71 -22.05 2.90
N ARG A 87 1.86 -21.38 2.99
CA ARG A 87 2.37 -20.46 1.95
C ARG A 87 3.45 -21.12 1.10
N THR A 88 3.61 -20.66 -0.14
CA THR A 88 4.82 -20.88 -0.94
C THR A 88 5.89 -19.87 -0.53
N LEU A 89 7.16 -20.26 -0.67
CA LEU A 89 8.31 -19.41 -0.36
C LEU A 89 9.04 -19.03 -1.65
N PRO A 90 9.76 -17.90 -1.70
CA PRO A 90 10.50 -17.45 -2.89
C PRO A 90 11.48 -18.48 -3.46
N GLY A 91 12.03 -19.36 -2.61
CA GLY A 91 12.93 -20.45 -3.02
C GLY A 91 12.26 -21.70 -3.56
N ASP A 92 10.94 -21.80 -3.50
CA ASP A 92 10.22 -23.00 -3.96
C ASP A 92 10.29 -23.17 -5.46
N LYS A 93 10.39 -24.41 -5.90
CA LYS A 93 10.28 -24.75 -7.33
C LYS A 93 8.83 -24.55 -7.80
N ARG A 94 8.64 -24.23 -9.07
CA ARG A 94 7.29 -24.02 -9.68
C ARG A 94 6.27 -25.15 -9.38
N HIS A 95 6.76 -26.37 -9.14
CA HIS A 95 5.95 -27.54 -8.81
C HIS A 95 6.52 -28.22 -7.56
N GLU A 96 6.75 -27.43 -6.52
CA GLU A 96 7.22 -27.96 -5.25
C GLU A 96 6.25 -29.02 -4.71
N ALA A 97 6.81 -30.02 -4.05
CA ALA A 97 6.06 -31.17 -3.58
C ALA A 97 5.85 -31.08 -2.06
N PHE A 98 4.58 -31.07 -1.65
CA PHE A 98 4.24 -30.96 -0.24
C PHE A 98 3.63 -32.26 0.30
N ASN A 99 3.97 -32.59 1.54
CA ASN A 99 3.35 -33.65 2.32
C ASN A 99 2.73 -33.04 3.58
N VAL A 100 1.50 -33.45 3.87
CA VAL A 100 0.74 -33.02 5.04
C VAL A 100 0.66 -34.15 6.04
N TYR A 101 0.86 -33.84 7.31
CA TYR A 101 0.86 -34.79 8.41
C TYR A 101 -0.11 -34.33 9.49
N ARG A 102 -0.71 -35.29 10.19
CA ARG A 102 -1.50 -35.12 11.39
C ARG A 102 -0.86 -35.95 12.52
N ASN A 103 -0.43 -35.29 13.58
CA ASN A 103 0.28 -35.94 14.71
C ASN A 103 1.40 -36.85 14.22
N GLY A 104 2.20 -36.40 13.24
CA GLY A 104 3.30 -37.14 12.64
C GLY A 104 2.93 -38.21 11.60
N VAL A 105 1.64 -38.50 11.41
CA VAL A 105 1.14 -39.45 10.40
C VAL A 105 0.83 -38.74 9.10
N ARG A 106 1.44 -39.17 8.00
CA ARG A 106 1.20 -38.60 6.66
C ARG A 106 -0.22 -38.86 6.19
N LEU A 107 -0.89 -37.81 5.69
CA LEU A 107 -2.28 -37.86 5.23
C LEU A 107 -2.41 -38.06 3.72
N ASN A 108 -1.57 -37.44 2.92
CA ASN A 108 -1.64 -37.53 1.46
C ASN A 108 -0.83 -38.72 0.92
N ALA A 109 -1.47 -39.61 0.18
CA ALA A 109 -0.84 -40.81 -0.42
C ALA A 109 0.26 -40.44 -1.43
N LYS A 110 0.05 -39.38 -2.24
CA LYS A 110 1.02 -38.82 -3.20
C LYS A 110 1.37 -37.38 -2.84
N PRO A 111 2.64 -36.92 -3.04
CA PRO A 111 2.99 -35.53 -2.80
C PRO A 111 2.11 -34.56 -3.61
N LEU A 112 1.67 -33.49 -2.97
CA LEU A 112 0.87 -32.42 -3.60
C LEU A 112 1.82 -31.55 -4.43
N LYS A 113 1.67 -31.53 -5.74
CA LYS A 113 2.55 -30.81 -6.69
C LYS A 113 1.82 -29.77 -7.53
N LYS A 114 0.49 -29.81 -7.54
CA LYS A 114 -0.36 -28.94 -8.35
C LYS A 114 -1.59 -28.56 -7.55
N GLY A 115 -2.15 -27.39 -7.84
CA GLY A 115 -3.31 -26.84 -7.14
C GLY A 115 -2.93 -25.82 -6.08
N GLY A 116 -3.84 -25.52 -5.17
CA GLY A 116 -3.62 -24.59 -4.07
C GLY A 116 -2.78 -25.20 -2.95
N THR A 117 -2.22 -24.33 -2.11
CA THR A 117 -1.46 -24.68 -0.92
C THR A 117 -2.41 -24.96 0.25
N PHE A 118 -3.27 -25.95 0.08
CA PHE A 118 -4.17 -26.42 1.13
C PHE A 118 -4.46 -27.91 1.00
N PHE A 119 -4.88 -28.51 2.11
CA PHE A 119 -5.31 -29.89 2.21
C PHE A 119 -6.55 -29.97 3.11
N VAL A 120 -7.49 -30.83 2.76
CA VAL A 120 -8.70 -31.09 3.58
C VAL A 120 -8.56 -32.45 4.24
N ASP A 121 -8.54 -32.44 5.57
CA ASP A 121 -8.57 -33.66 6.39
C ASP A 121 -10.04 -33.96 6.77
N ASP A 122 -10.54 -35.11 6.32
CA ASP A 122 -11.90 -35.57 6.56
C ASP A 122 -12.06 -36.29 7.91
N ALA A 123 -11.00 -36.49 8.66
CA ALA A 123 -11.09 -37.18 9.95
C ALA A 123 -11.76 -36.30 11.02
N PRO A 124 -12.43 -36.91 12.00
CA PRO A 124 -13.03 -36.20 13.10
C PRO A 124 -11.97 -35.41 13.89
N LEU A 125 -12.32 -34.18 14.24
CA LEU A 125 -11.48 -33.32 15.02
C LEU A 125 -11.17 -33.96 16.40
N GLN A 126 -9.90 -34.09 16.74
CA GLN A 126 -9.41 -34.43 18.08
C GLN A 126 -8.73 -33.22 18.71
N GLN A 127 -8.88 -33.07 20.02
CA GLN A 127 -8.24 -31.98 20.77
C GLN A 127 -6.72 -32.05 20.66
N GLY A 128 -6.08 -30.88 20.48
CA GLY A 128 -4.61 -30.78 20.43
C GLY A 128 -3.99 -31.42 19.20
N THR A 129 -4.74 -31.53 18.10
CA THR A 129 -4.21 -32.08 16.85
C THR A 129 -3.18 -31.14 16.24
N THR A 130 -1.95 -31.63 16.05
CA THR A 130 -0.90 -30.90 15.34
C THR A 130 -0.85 -31.32 13.88
N TYR A 131 -1.00 -30.33 13.00
CA TYR A 131 -0.78 -30.48 11.57
C TYR A 131 0.61 -29.98 11.20
N SER A 132 1.32 -30.70 10.34
CA SER A 132 2.56 -30.21 9.77
C SER A 132 2.62 -30.41 8.27
N VAL A 133 3.33 -29.49 7.60
CA VAL A 133 3.55 -29.52 6.15
C VAL A 133 5.04 -29.53 5.89
N ARG A 134 5.50 -30.45 5.05
CA ARG A 134 6.91 -30.62 4.68
C ARG A 134 7.07 -30.51 3.17
N GLY A 135 8.07 -29.73 2.74
CA GLY A 135 8.40 -29.57 1.32
C GLY A 135 9.27 -28.34 1.07
N GLY A 136 10.05 -28.38 -0.02
CA GLY A 136 10.91 -27.26 -0.44
C GLY A 136 12.04 -26.92 0.53
N GLY A 137 12.43 -27.87 1.40
CA GLY A 137 13.48 -27.64 2.39
C GLY A 137 13.04 -26.88 3.65
N HIS A 138 11.75 -26.51 3.74
CA HIS A 138 11.16 -25.83 4.89
C HIS A 138 9.93 -26.60 5.38
N ASP A 139 9.91 -26.87 6.66
CA ASP A 139 8.78 -27.49 7.35
C ASP A 139 8.02 -26.41 8.13
N GLY A 140 6.72 -26.64 8.38
CA GLY A 140 5.91 -25.81 9.26
C GLY A 140 4.89 -26.67 9.99
N ALA A 141 4.44 -26.21 11.15
CA ALA A 141 3.44 -26.91 11.96
C ALA A 141 2.47 -25.93 12.62
N PHE A 142 1.26 -26.42 12.91
CA PHE A 142 0.23 -25.68 13.61
C PHE A 142 -0.59 -26.64 14.47
N THR A 143 -0.75 -26.32 15.75
CA THR A 143 -1.60 -27.08 16.66
C THR A 143 -2.98 -26.45 16.73
N LEU A 144 -3.99 -27.18 16.27
CA LEU A 144 -5.37 -26.71 16.26
C LEU A 144 -5.91 -26.67 17.71
N PRO A 145 -6.34 -25.48 18.20
CA PRO A 145 -6.93 -25.36 19.54
C PRO A 145 -8.18 -26.23 19.70
N ALA A 146 -8.37 -26.79 20.88
CA ALA A 146 -9.54 -27.62 21.19
C ALA A 146 -10.88 -26.92 20.96
N ASN A 147 -10.93 -25.62 21.23
CA ASN A 147 -12.11 -24.75 21.08
C ASN A 147 -12.08 -23.92 19.79
N ALA A 148 -11.28 -24.35 18.78
CA ALA A 148 -11.18 -23.61 17.52
C ALA A 148 -12.57 -23.38 16.91
N PRO A 149 -12.89 -22.13 16.51
CA PRO A 149 -14.16 -21.84 15.84
C PRO A 149 -14.21 -22.46 14.45
N ASP A 150 -15.40 -22.51 13.86
CA ASP A 150 -15.60 -23.00 12.50
C ASP A 150 -15.27 -21.90 11.47
N GLY A 151 -14.45 -22.21 10.48
CA GLY A 151 -14.17 -21.35 9.33
C GLY A 151 -13.04 -20.33 9.49
N TYR A 152 -12.46 -20.14 10.69
CA TYR A 152 -11.42 -19.13 10.92
C TYR A 152 -10.51 -19.45 12.11
N LEU A 153 -9.38 -18.78 12.18
CA LEU A 153 -8.53 -18.70 13.37
C LEU A 153 -8.90 -17.44 14.16
N ALA A 154 -9.31 -17.61 15.43
CA ALA A 154 -9.60 -16.51 16.32
C ALA A 154 -8.33 -16.06 17.06
N ILE A 155 -7.97 -14.80 16.95
CA ILE A 155 -6.88 -14.18 17.69
C ILE A 155 -7.49 -13.28 18.77
N PRO A 156 -7.38 -13.62 20.08
CA PRO A 156 -7.91 -12.78 21.14
C PRO A 156 -7.11 -11.49 21.26
N LEU A 157 -7.81 -10.35 21.29
CA LEU A 157 -7.21 -9.04 21.35
C LEU A 157 -7.60 -8.32 22.65
N THR A 158 -6.71 -7.43 23.14
CA THR A 158 -6.95 -6.60 24.32
C THR A 158 -7.02 -5.12 23.91
N PRO A 159 -8.22 -4.57 23.68
CA PRO A 159 -8.36 -3.18 23.30
C PRO A 159 -7.74 -2.21 24.32
N PRO A 160 -7.19 -1.06 23.85
CA PRO A 160 -6.78 0.01 24.74
C PRO A 160 -7.98 0.57 25.54
N THR A 161 -7.69 1.19 26.66
CA THR A 161 -8.66 1.95 27.46
C THR A 161 -8.26 3.41 27.53
N THR A 162 -9.22 4.30 27.67
CA THR A 162 -9.01 5.73 27.88
C THR A 162 -10.06 6.31 28.80
N THR A 163 -9.74 7.40 29.49
CA THR A 163 -10.69 8.22 30.24
C THR A 163 -11.39 9.26 29.38
N ASP A 164 -11.05 9.35 28.10
CA ASP A 164 -11.66 10.30 27.18
C ASP A 164 -13.14 10.03 26.97
N SER A 165 -13.87 11.09 26.69
CA SER A 165 -15.29 11.04 26.32
C SER A 165 -15.53 11.85 25.06
N MET A 166 -16.49 11.43 24.27
CA MET A 166 -16.93 12.13 23.07
C MET A 166 -18.38 12.62 23.22
N ALA A 167 -18.68 13.77 22.61
CA ALA A 167 -20.03 14.27 22.52
C ALA A 167 -20.77 13.57 21.37
N LEU A 168 -21.88 12.91 21.67
CA LEU A 168 -22.78 12.38 20.66
C LEU A 168 -23.99 13.29 20.53
N TRP A 169 -24.23 13.76 19.32
CA TRP A 169 -25.53 14.32 18.96
C TRP A 169 -26.54 13.17 18.81
N PRO A 170 -27.77 13.31 19.34
CA PRO A 170 -28.80 12.33 19.05
C PRO A 170 -28.96 12.21 17.54
N ARG A 171 -28.99 10.97 17.03
CA ARG A 171 -29.20 10.74 15.59
C ARG A 171 -30.48 11.45 15.17
N ARG A 172 -30.38 12.51 14.36
CA ARG A 172 -31.55 13.04 13.65
C ARG A 172 -32.13 11.86 12.87
N LYS A 173 -33.39 11.50 13.16
CA LYS A 173 -34.15 10.66 12.23
C LYS A 173 -34.10 11.42 10.90
N GLN A 174 -33.37 10.90 9.90
CA GLN A 174 -33.38 11.53 8.59
C GLN A 174 -34.85 11.63 8.16
N PRO A 175 -35.36 12.84 7.83
CA PRO A 175 -36.71 12.95 7.32
C PRO A 175 -36.76 12.06 6.08
N ARG A 176 -37.77 11.17 6.03
CA ARG A 176 -38.05 10.36 4.86
C ARG A 176 -38.10 11.30 3.66
N ARG A 177 -37.27 11.06 2.64
CA ARG A 177 -37.35 11.84 1.39
C ARG A 177 -38.82 11.83 0.94
N PRO A 178 -39.48 12.99 0.78
CA PRO A 178 -40.85 13.01 0.30
C PRO A 178 -40.90 12.33 -1.05
N MET A 179 -41.83 11.43 -1.26
CA MET A 179 -42.09 10.87 -2.58
C MET A 179 -42.55 12.01 -3.50
N ARG A 180 -42.22 11.89 -4.81
CA ARG A 180 -42.54 12.89 -5.83
C ARG A 180 -44.04 13.19 -5.79
N GLY A 181 -44.43 14.38 -5.29
CA GLY A 181 -45.81 14.82 -5.13
C GLY A 181 -46.28 15.14 -3.71
N GLU A 182 -45.51 14.80 -2.67
CA GLU A 182 -45.83 15.20 -1.29
C GLU A 182 -45.25 16.59 -0.99
N GLN A 183 -46.12 17.52 -0.61
CA GLN A 183 -45.68 18.81 -0.06
C GLN A 183 -45.10 18.56 1.32
N GLY A 184 -43.76 18.69 1.42
CA GLY A 184 -43.02 18.53 2.65
C GLY A 184 -43.45 19.53 3.71
N ALA A 185 -44.16 19.08 4.74
CA ALA A 185 -44.37 19.88 5.92
C ALA A 185 -43.01 20.14 6.60
N ASN A 186 -42.60 21.38 6.62
CA ASN A 186 -41.40 21.89 7.27
C ASN A 186 -41.60 21.83 8.79
N ARG A 187 -41.56 20.62 9.41
CA ARG A 187 -41.47 20.47 10.85
C ARG A 187 -40.02 20.63 11.27
N GLN A 188 -39.65 21.86 11.63
CA GLN A 188 -38.50 22.09 12.49
C GLN A 188 -38.80 21.47 13.86
N ASP A 189 -38.27 20.27 14.11
CA ASP A 189 -38.19 19.74 15.45
C ASP A 189 -37.19 20.58 16.26
N ASN A 190 -37.65 21.67 16.86
CA ASN A 190 -36.90 22.58 17.72
C ASN A 190 -36.74 22.05 19.17
N ALA A 191 -36.79 20.73 19.38
CA ALA A 191 -36.47 20.17 20.67
C ALA A 191 -34.99 20.43 21.00
N PRO A 192 -34.66 20.98 22.19
CA PRO A 192 -33.28 21.18 22.59
C PRO A 192 -32.57 19.84 22.61
N GLN A 193 -31.60 19.68 21.71
CA GLN A 193 -30.80 18.45 21.63
C GLN A 193 -29.75 18.49 22.75
N THR A 194 -29.92 17.68 23.76
CA THR A 194 -28.94 17.55 24.85
C THR A 194 -27.76 16.69 24.33
N LEU A 195 -26.59 17.29 24.29
CA LEU A 195 -25.33 16.58 24.00
C LEU A 195 -25.09 15.53 25.08
N ARG A 196 -25.04 14.27 24.70
CA ARG A 196 -24.68 13.18 25.60
C ARG A 196 -23.17 12.92 25.48
N LYS A 197 -22.44 12.97 26.59
CA LYS A 197 -21.06 12.48 26.66
C LYS A 197 -21.07 10.96 26.81
N VAL A 198 -20.29 10.29 25.98
CA VAL A 198 -20.08 8.84 26.06
C VAL A 198 -18.59 8.53 26.12
N PRO A 199 -18.17 7.46 26.81
CA PRO A 199 -16.77 7.04 26.81
C PRO A 199 -16.29 6.76 25.38
N VAL A 200 -15.03 7.07 25.10
CA VAL A 200 -14.35 6.65 23.88
C VAL A 200 -13.98 5.17 24.02
N THR A 201 -14.26 4.41 22.99
CA THR A 201 -13.89 3.00 22.86
C THR A 201 -12.94 2.82 21.69
N TYR A 202 -12.26 1.67 21.62
CA TYR A 202 -11.33 1.34 20.53
C TYR A 202 -11.83 0.13 19.74
N SER A 203 -11.61 0.18 18.43
CA SER A 203 -11.80 -0.93 17.51
C SER A 203 -10.51 -1.28 16.79
N ALA A 204 -10.31 -2.58 16.51
CA ALA A 204 -9.28 -3.03 15.60
C ALA A 204 -9.49 -2.41 14.22
N ASN A 205 -8.42 -1.91 13.62
CA ASN A 205 -8.43 -1.22 12.34
C ASN A 205 -7.41 -1.87 11.40
N ASP A 206 -6.55 -1.09 10.71
CA ASP A 206 -5.55 -1.61 9.80
C ASP A 206 -4.54 -2.52 10.51
N ALA A 207 -4.12 -3.58 9.83
CA ALA A 207 -3.11 -4.50 10.32
C ALA A 207 -2.08 -4.83 9.23
N SER A 208 -0.87 -5.16 9.66
CA SER A 208 0.18 -5.77 8.87
C SER A 208 0.70 -7.00 9.58
N VAL A 209 1.53 -7.79 8.90
CA VAL A 209 2.19 -8.96 9.48
C VAL A 209 3.68 -8.92 9.17
N ALA A 210 4.51 -9.37 10.10
CA ALA A 210 5.94 -9.55 9.92
C ALA A 210 6.48 -10.54 10.99
N ASP A 211 7.59 -11.19 10.71
CA ASP A 211 8.32 -11.99 11.68
C ASP A 211 9.19 -11.07 12.55
N VAL A 212 8.69 -10.70 13.73
CA VAL A 212 9.38 -9.72 14.59
C VAL A 212 10.35 -10.36 15.58
N ASP A 213 10.23 -11.65 15.86
CA ASP A 213 11.11 -12.37 16.80
C ASP A 213 12.11 -13.33 16.12
N GLY A 214 11.97 -13.54 14.81
CA GLY A 214 12.89 -14.33 13.99
C GLY A 214 12.63 -15.83 14.06
N ASP A 215 11.42 -16.23 14.47
CA ASP A 215 11.04 -17.66 14.57
C ASP A 215 10.50 -18.24 13.26
N GLY A 216 10.31 -17.40 12.24
CA GLY A 216 9.81 -17.76 10.91
C GLY A 216 8.28 -17.74 10.79
N GLU A 217 7.56 -17.43 11.83
CA GLU A 217 6.10 -17.20 11.80
C GLU A 217 5.80 -15.70 11.87
N TYR A 218 4.57 -15.32 11.57
CA TYR A 218 4.20 -13.91 11.58
C TYR A 218 3.54 -13.52 12.89
N GLU A 219 3.96 -12.36 13.41
CA GLU A 219 3.19 -11.56 14.34
C GLU A 219 2.30 -10.57 13.57
N MET A 220 1.22 -10.17 14.22
CA MET A 220 0.29 -9.18 13.72
C MET A 220 0.55 -7.82 14.37
N ILE A 221 0.87 -6.83 13.55
CA ILE A 221 0.96 -5.42 13.95
C ILE A 221 -0.39 -4.76 13.65
N LEU A 222 -1.07 -4.30 14.69
CA LEU A 222 -2.46 -3.83 14.65
C LEU A 222 -2.60 -2.37 15.09
N LYS A 223 -3.25 -1.56 14.28
CA LYS A 223 -3.68 -0.21 14.64
C LYS A 223 -5.02 -0.26 15.35
N TRP A 224 -5.11 0.41 16.48
CA TRP A 224 -6.35 0.65 17.22
C TRP A 224 -6.88 2.05 16.92
N GLU A 225 -8.12 2.11 16.44
CA GLU A 225 -8.78 3.37 16.15
C GLU A 225 -9.81 3.72 17.23
N PRO A 226 -9.74 4.95 17.82
CA PRO A 226 -10.72 5.41 18.80
C PRO A 226 -12.04 5.76 18.12
N SER A 227 -13.16 5.57 18.83
CA SER A 227 -14.51 5.86 18.32
C SER A 227 -14.78 7.34 18.03
N ASN A 228 -13.89 8.25 18.46
CA ASN A 228 -13.89 9.67 18.13
C ASN A 228 -12.85 10.03 17.03
N ALA A 229 -12.41 9.07 16.23
CA ALA A 229 -11.61 9.35 15.05
C ALA A 229 -12.36 10.23 14.05
N HIS A 230 -11.63 11.06 13.31
CA HIS A 230 -12.19 11.99 12.33
C HIS A 230 -11.47 11.86 10.99
N ASP A 231 -12.23 11.94 9.91
CA ASP A 231 -11.65 12.15 8.59
C ASP A 231 -10.88 13.48 8.53
N ASN A 232 -9.94 13.59 7.61
CA ASN A 232 -9.14 14.79 7.41
C ASN A 232 -9.97 16.03 7.07
N SER A 233 -11.14 15.86 6.44
CA SER A 233 -12.07 16.95 6.13
C SER A 233 -12.81 17.49 7.37
N GLN A 234 -12.83 16.74 8.48
CA GLN A 234 -13.59 17.08 9.70
C GLN A 234 -12.70 17.70 10.76
N ALA A 235 -13.17 18.72 11.45
CA ALA A 235 -12.54 19.29 12.64
C ALA A 235 -12.89 18.49 13.90
N GLY A 236 -12.14 18.66 14.98
CA GLY A 236 -12.39 18.04 16.29
C GLY A 236 -11.17 17.31 16.85
N PHE A 237 -11.12 17.20 18.17
CA PHE A 237 -10.12 16.40 18.88
C PHE A 237 -10.39 14.92 18.68
N THR A 238 -9.31 14.15 18.65
CA THR A 238 -9.34 12.69 18.68
C THR A 238 -8.55 12.18 19.88
N SER A 239 -8.88 11.01 20.38
CA SER A 239 -8.03 10.27 21.29
C SER A 239 -6.82 9.70 20.56
N SER A 240 -5.81 9.25 21.31
CA SER A 240 -4.57 8.70 20.77
C SER A 240 -4.83 7.45 19.95
N VAL A 241 -4.05 7.27 18.89
CA VAL A 241 -3.93 6.01 18.16
C VAL A 241 -2.93 5.11 18.89
N PHE A 242 -3.22 3.82 18.96
CA PHE A 242 -2.29 2.81 19.48
C PHE A 242 -1.91 1.84 18.39
N ILE A 243 -0.68 1.38 18.43
CA ILE A 243 -0.19 0.28 17.60
C ILE A 243 0.26 -0.84 18.53
N ASP A 244 -0.29 -2.02 18.34
CA ASP A 244 0.05 -3.21 19.11
C ASP A 244 0.73 -4.25 18.23
N CYS A 245 1.56 -5.09 18.82
CA CYS A 245 2.04 -6.32 18.21
C CYS A 245 1.51 -7.53 18.98
N TYR A 246 0.97 -8.51 18.25
CA TYR A 246 0.40 -9.73 18.80
C TYR A 246 0.95 -10.96 18.10
N ARG A 247 1.26 -12.01 18.89
CA ARG A 247 1.36 -13.35 18.35
C ARG A 247 -0.02 -13.88 17.94
N LEU A 248 -0.05 -14.91 17.09
CA LEU A 248 -1.31 -15.49 16.61
C LEU A 248 -2.13 -16.19 17.71
N ASP A 249 -1.55 -16.45 18.89
CA ASP A 249 -2.25 -16.94 20.07
C ASP A 249 -2.93 -15.83 20.89
N GLY A 250 -2.72 -14.55 20.49
CA GLY A 250 -3.26 -13.38 21.18
C GLY A 250 -2.34 -12.79 22.26
N THR A 251 -1.13 -13.34 22.44
CA THR A 251 -0.12 -12.74 23.32
C THR A 251 0.32 -11.40 22.75
N ARG A 252 0.05 -10.29 23.47
CA ARG A 252 0.53 -8.98 23.10
C ARG A 252 1.99 -8.81 23.51
N LEU A 253 2.89 -8.57 22.54
CA LEU A 253 4.30 -8.33 22.79
C LEU A 253 4.55 -6.91 23.32
N TRP A 254 3.94 -5.91 22.66
CA TRP A 254 4.10 -4.51 23.04
C TRP A 254 2.90 -3.67 22.59
N ARG A 255 2.87 -2.43 23.08
CA ARG A 255 1.93 -1.37 22.68
C ARG A 255 2.66 -0.05 22.57
N ILE A 256 2.57 0.61 21.42
CA ILE A 256 3.02 1.98 21.18
C ILE A 256 1.81 2.91 21.27
N ASN A 257 1.95 4.00 22.02
CA ASN A 257 0.95 5.07 22.08
C ASN A 257 1.44 6.26 21.25
N LEU A 258 0.80 6.57 20.14
CA LEU A 258 1.23 7.66 19.25
C LEU A 258 1.01 9.05 19.84
N GLY A 259 0.30 9.15 20.96
CA GLY A 259 0.12 10.41 21.68
C GLY A 259 -0.91 11.34 21.05
N ARG A 260 -1.08 12.51 21.69
CA ARG A 260 -2.09 13.51 21.30
C ARG A 260 -1.76 14.28 20.03
N ASN A 261 -0.49 14.32 19.65
CA ASN A 261 0.00 15.07 18.49
C ASN A 261 -0.01 14.26 17.17
N ILE A 262 -0.53 13.03 17.21
CA ILE A 262 -0.95 12.25 16.05
C ILE A 262 -2.48 12.12 16.10
N ARG A 263 -3.16 12.68 15.10
CA ARG A 263 -4.62 12.65 15.02
C ARG A 263 -5.09 11.27 14.56
N ALA A 264 -6.24 10.80 15.03
CA ALA A 264 -6.85 9.54 14.60
C ALA A 264 -7.79 9.74 13.41
N GLY A 265 -7.72 8.82 12.45
CA GLY A 265 -8.54 8.75 11.25
C GLY A 265 -7.84 8.02 10.11
N ALA A 266 -8.54 7.82 9.02
CA ALA A 266 -8.14 6.93 7.94
C ALA A 266 -6.78 7.24 7.29
N HIS A 267 -6.37 8.52 7.26
CA HIS A 267 -5.20 8.95 6.50
C HIS A 267 -3.98 9.38 7.34
N PHE A 268 -4.09 9.39 8.69
CA PHE A 268 -3.06 9.99 9.52
C PHE A 268 -1.90 9.06 9.87
N THR A 269 -2.16 7.76 10.01
CA THR A 269 -1.16 6.79 10.47
C THR A 269 -1.02 5.67 9.47
N GLN A 270 0.06 5.70 8.71
CA GLN A 270 0.53 4.61 7.88
C GLN A 270 1.77 4.01 8.55
N PHE A 271 1.90 2.70 8.52
CA PHE A 271 3.06 2.00 9.07
C PHE A 271 3.50 0.86 8.15
N LEU A 272 4.77 0.57 8.18
CA LEU A 272 5.40 -0.55 7.47
C LEU A 272 6.02 -1.48 8.48
N ALA A 273 5.93 -2.78 8.24
CA ALA A 273 6.60 -3.81 9.02
C ALA A 273 7.30 -4.77 8.07
N TYR A 274 8.62 -4.91 8.21
CA TYR A 274 9.46 -5.77 7.39
C TYR A 274 10.87 -5.90 7.98
N ASP A 275 11.61 -6.94 7.64
CA ASP A 275 13.04 -7.07 7.91
C ASP A 275 13.83 -6.16 6.95
N PHE A 276 14.01 -4.88 7.33
CA PHE A 276 14.62 -3.87 6.47
C PHE A 276 16.15 -3.98 6.40
N ASP A 277 16.82 -4.48 7.45
CA ASP A 277 18.27 -4.61 7.48
C ASP A 277 18.79 -6.03 7.16
N GLY A 278 17.89 -7.02 7.11
CA GLY A 278 18.21 -8.40 6.74
C GLY A 278 18.78 -9.25 7.89
N ASP A 279 18.56 -8.83 9.14
CA ASP A 279 19.03 -9.56 10.31
C ASP A 279 18.16 -10.79 10.63
N GLY A 280 16.96 -10.89 10.02
CA GLY A 280 15.99 -11.95 10.19
C GLY A 280 14.88 -11.61 11.18
N ARG A 281 14.77 -10.36 11.61
CA ARG A 281 13.70 -9.82 12.46
C ARG A 281 13.17 -8.52 11.87
N ALA A 282 11.86 -8.40 11.82
CA ALA A 282 11.26 -7.22 11.22
C ALA A 282 11.33 -5.99 12.14
N GLU A 283 11.52 -4.82 11.54
CA GLU A 283 11.29 -3.52 12.15
C GLU A 283 9.89 -3.01 11.81
N VAL A 284 9.45 -2.02 12.59
CA VAL A 284 8.24 -1.25 12.30
C VAL A 284 8.61 0.21 12.09
N MET A 285 8.18 0.80 10.97
CA MET A 285 8.41 2.21 10.65
C MET A 285 7.10 2.97 10.55
N MET A 286 7.02 4.14 11.21
CA MET A 286 5.86 5.01 11.10
C MET A 286 6.17 6.45 11.49
N LYS A 287 5.24 7.33 11.11
CA LYS A 287 5.24 8.73 11.56
C LYS A 287 4.95 8.80 13.05
N THR A 288 5.76 9.61 13.77
CA THR A 288 5.60 9.92 15.19
C THR A 288 5.66 11.44 15.42
N ALA A 289 5.42 11.86 16.65
CA ALA A 289 5.47 13.27 17.06
C ALA A 289 5.84 13.36 18.55
N ASP A 290 5.98 14.58 19.05
CA ASP A 290 6.14 14.83 20.49
C ASP A 290 5.07 14.11 21.32
N GLY A 291 5.50 13.45 22.39
CA GLY A 291 4.62 12.71 23.28
C GLY A 291 4.23 11.31 22.80
N THR A 292 4.81 10.81 21.70
CA THR A 292 4.71 9.38 21.34
C THR A 292 5.46 8.55 22.38
N ILE A 293 4.82 7.49 22.90
CA ILE A 293 5.42 6.55 23.88
C ILE A 293 5.66 5.23 23.17
N ASP A 294 6.90 4.78 23.16
CA ASP A 294 7.30 3.53 22.53
C ASP A 294 6.88 2.28 23.33
N GLY A 295 7.13 1.08 22.78
CA GLY A 295 6.76 -0.20 23.40
C GLY A 295 7.43 -0.48 24.74
N THR A 296 8.50 0.24 25.09
CA THR A 296 9.23 0.14 26.36
C THR A 296 8.85 1.23 27.37
N GLY A 297 7.96 2.16 26.99
CA GLY A 297 7.52 3.26 27.82
C GLY A 297 8.37 4.54 27.70
N ARG A 298 9.33 4.61 26.78
CA ARG A 298 10.11 5.83 26.52
C ARG A 298 9.31 6.80 25.66
N THR A 299 9.41 8.08 25.97
CA THR A 299 8.77 9.14 25.18
C THR A 299 9.70 9.67 24.09
N ILE A 300 9.16 9.84 22.89
CA ILE A 300 9.80 10.53 21.77
C ILE A 300 9.43 12.01 21.84
N GLY A 301 10.43 12.89 21.71
CA GLY A 301 10.26 14.34 21.78
C GLY A 301 9.78 14.83 23.15
N ASP A 302 9.04 15.96 23.17
CA ASP A 302 8.54 16.57 24.40
C ASP A 302 7.24 15.89 24.88
N PRO A 303 7.22 15.23 26.07
CA PRO A 303 6.04 14.58 26.62
C PRO A 303 4.91 15.55 27.00
N LYS A 304 5.21 16.82 27.17
CA LYS A 304 4.24 17.84 27.61
C LYS A 304 3.61 18.60 26.44
N ALA A 305 4.22 18.54 25.25
CA ALA A 305 3.75 19.29 24.10
C ALA A 305 2.33 18.93 23.68
N ASP A 306 1.53 19.94 23.37
CA ASP A 306 0.21 19.81 22.76
C ASP A 306 0.11 20.79 21.58
N TRP A 307 0.30 20.26 20.39
CA TRP A 307 0.32 21.03 19.14
C TRP A 307 -1.06 21.11 18.46
N ARG A 308 -2.10 20.58 19.12
CA ARG A 308 -3.47 20.60 18.59
C ARG A 308 -4.04 22.01 18.66
N ASN A 309 -4.66 22.45 17.58
CA ASN A 309 -5.30 23.76 17.50
C ASN A 309 -6.54 23.82 18.41
N GLN A 310 -6.63 24.87 19.24
CA GLN A 310 -7.66 25.08 20.25
C GLN A 310 -8.80 26.03 19.80
N GLU A 311 -8.77 26.53 18.58
CA GLU A 311 -9.74 27.51 18.06
C GLU A 311 -11.11 26.88 17.81
N VAL A 312 -11.97 26.85 18.81
CA VAL A 312 -13.32 26.27 18.74
C VAL A 312 -14.14 26.92 17.61
N GLY A 313 -14.86 26.11 16.84
CA GLY A 313 -15.74 26.58 15.77
C GLY A 313 -15.03 26.83 14.44
N THR A 314 -13.71 26.62 14.37
CA THR A 314 -12.95 26.75 13.11
C THR A 314 -12.70 25.37 12.48
N ALA A 315 -12.38 25.36 11.18
CA ALA A 315 -11.93 24.15 10.49
C ALA A 315 -10.62 23.58 11.06
N ARG A 316 -9.88 24.37 11.83
CA ARG A 316 -8.59 24.01 12.44
C ARG A 316 -8.73 23.31 13.78
N TYR A 317 -9.87 23.42 14.45
CA TYR A 317 -10.10 22.89 15.79
C TYR A 317 -9.73 21.40 15.90
N GLY A 318 -8.88 21.08 16.86
CA GLY A 318 -8.39 19.72 17.12
C GLY A 318 -7.37 19.17 16.13
N ARG A 319 -6.97 19.94 15.11
CA ARG A 319 -5.93 19.54 14.14
C ARG A 319 -4.55 19.91 14.64
N VAL A 320 -3.54 19.15 14.23
CA VAL A 320 -2.14 19.44 14.55
C VAL A 320 -1.57 20.30 13.43
N MET A 321 -1.43 21.62 13.71
CA MET A 321 -1.08 22.62 12.70
C MET A 321 0.39 23.06 12.75
N SER A 322 1.12 22.66 13.76
CA SER A 322 2.52 23.00 14.01
C SER A 322 3.18 21.93 14.88
N GLY A 323 4.45 22.15 15.24
CA GLY A 323 5.23 21.21 16.01
C GLY A 323 6.02 20.23 15.14
N PRO A 324 7.00 19.55 15.76
CA PRO A 324 7.85 18.60 15.06
C PRO A 324 7.09 17.35 14.66
N GLU A 325 7.48 16.78 13.55
CA GLU A 325 7.01 15.52 13.03
C GLU A 325 8.22 14.64 12.73
N TYR A 326 8.14 13.37 13.07
CA TYR A 326 9.26 12.46 12.94
C TYR A 326 8.87 11.21 12.14
N LEU A 327 9.87 10.57 11.53
CA LEU A 327 9.83 9.18 11.08
C LEU A 327 10.67 8.36 12.06
N THR A 328 10.07 7.34 12.67
CA THR A 328 10.74 6.49 13.66
C THR A 328 10.76 5.03 13.22
N VAL A 329 11.93 4.41 13.35
CA VAL A 329 12.13 2.96 13.24
C VAL A 329 12.04 2.36 14.63
N PHE A 330 11.21 1.35 14.80
CA PHE A 330 11.00 0.61 16.04
C PHE A 330 11.50 -0.82 15.89
N ASN A 331 12.13 -1.34 16.92
CA ASN A 331 12.43 -2.77 17.03
C ASN A 331 11.13 -3.58 17.06
N GLY A 332 10.97 -4.52 16.13
CA GLY A 332 9.74 -5.28 15.99
C GLY A 332 9.40 -6.15 17.18
N LEU A 333 10.40 -6.71 17.86
CA LEU A 333 10.20 -7.60 19.02
C LEU A 333 9.75 -6.84 20.27
N THR A 334 10.27 -5.63 20.49
CA THR A 334 10.10 -4.89 21.75
C THR A 334 9.25 -3.62 21.61
N GLY A 335 9.06 -3.13 20.40
CA GLY A 335 8.46 -1.82 20.13
C GLY A 335 9.32 -0.63 20.58
N ALA A 336 10.61 -0.85 20.94
CA ALA A 336 11.53 0.21 21.33
C ALA A 336 11.89 1.09 20.13
N ALA A 337 11.90 2.40 20.31
CA ALA A 337 12.40 3.32 19.28
C ALA A 337 13.92 3.16 19.10
N MET A 338 14.34 2.77 17.90
CA MET A 338 15.75 2.58 17.52
C MET A 338 16.35 3.85 16.93
N LYS A 339 15.63 4.47 16.00
CA LYS A 339 16.06 5.69 15.32
C LYS A 339 14.86 6.59 15.03
N THR A 340 15.02 7.87 15.28
CA THR A 340 14.05 8.90 14.96
C THR A 340 14.74 10.00 14.16
N VAL A 341 14.18 10.40 13.03
CA VAL A 341 14.61 11.50 12.18
C VAL A 341 13.43 12.42 11.88
N ASP A 342 13.68 13.62 11.41
CA ASP A 342 12.62 14.52 10.97
C ASP A 342 11.84 13.92 9.80
N TYR A 343 10.52 14.12 9.80
CA TYR A 343 9.65 13.65 8.71
C TYR A 343 9.81 14.54 7.47
N VAL A 344 10.09 13.95 6.33
CA VAL A 344 10.30 14.65 5.06
C VAL A 344 9.16 14.34 4.08
N PRO A 345 8.56 15.38 3.45
CA PRO A 345 8.74 16.79 3.74
C PRO A 345 8.07 17.18 5.06
N ASP A 346 8.55 18.27 5.66
CA ASP A 346 7.84 18.91 6.77
C ASP A 346 6.48 19.47 6.31
N ARG A 347 5.67 19.93 7.25
CA ARG A 347 4.36 20.51 6.93
C ARG A 347 4.49 21.77 6.07
N GLY A 348 5.55 22.55 6.23
CA GLY A 348 5.75 23.81 5.54
C GLY A 348 4.67 24.86 5.80
N PRO A 349 4.61 25.92 4.98
CA PRO A 349 3.52 26.88 5.01
C PRO A 349 2.17 26.21 4.75
N ARG A 350 1.12 26.65 5.44
CA ARG A 350 -0.21 25.99 5.42
C ARG A 350 -0.83 25.91 4.04
N ASP A 351 -0.67 26.95 3.25
CA ASP A 351 -1.27 27.10 1.92
C ASP A 351 -0.54 26.31 0.82
N CYS A 352 0.68 25.83 1.08
CA CYS A 352 1.44 25.09 0.06
C CYS A 352 0.80 23.74 -0.33
N TRP A 353 -0.19 23.27 0.43
CA TRP A 353 -0.94 22.03 0.16
C TRP A 353 -2.30 22.28 -0.50
N GLY A 354 -2.68 23.55 -0.74
CA GLY A 354 -3.94 23.92 -1.35
C GLY A 354 -5.14 24.02 -0.40
N ASP A 355 -4.89 23.99 0.92
CA ASP A 355 -5.83 24.40 1.98
C ASP A 355 -5.05 24.96 3.18
N ASP A 356 -5.76 25.65 4.10
CA ASP A 356 -5.16 26.32 5.25
C ASP A 356 -5.41 25.60 6.58
N HIS A 357 -5.95 24.40 6.55
CA HIS A 357 -6.41 23.66 7.71
C HIS A 357 -5.97 22.19 7.75
N ALA A 358 -4.89 21.84 7.04
CA ALA A 358 -4.26 20.53 7.04
C ALA A 358 -5.16 19.35 6.61
N ASN A 359 -6.19 19.59 5.80
CA ASN A 359 -6.94 18.50 5.21
C ASN A 359 -6.10 17.75 4.16
N ARG A 360 -5.34 18.48 3.34
CA ARG A 360 -4.53 17.91 2.25
C ARG A 360 -3.11 17.55 2.68
N SER A 361 -2.51 18.32 3.60
CA SER A 361 -1.16 18.04 4.11
C SER A 361 -1.08 16.80 5.00
N ASP A 362 -2.17 16.44 5.68
CA ASP A 362 -2.17 15.32 6.63
C ASP A 362 -2.75 14.04 6.01
N ARG A 363 -2.45 13.81 4.73
CA ARG A 363 -2.79 12.60 4.00
C ARG A 363 -1.52 11.83 3.68
N TYR A 364 -1.37 10.69 4.34
CA TYR A 364 -0.17 9.86 4.30
C TYR A 364 -0.47 8.52 3.66
N LEU A 365 0.50 8.01 2.91
CA LEU A 365 0.55 6.64 2.42
C LEU A 365 1.95 6.09 2.66
N ALA A 366 2.10 4.77 2.66
CA ALA A 366 3.39 4.13 2.75
C ALA A 366 3.42 2.85 1.91
N ALA A 367 4.60 2.50 1.43
CA ALA A 367 4.85 1.23 0.74
C ALA A 367 6.28 0.74 1.00
N LEU A 368 6.45 -0.56 0.90
CA LEU A 368 7.74 -1.22 0.81
C LEU A 368 8.06 -1.43 -0.68
N ALA A 369 9.29 -1.08 -1.08
CA ALA A 369 9.75 -1.20 -2.46
C ALA A 369 11.20 -1.69 -2.53
N PHE A 370 11.52 -2.54 -3.51
CA PHE A 370 12.88 -2.98 -3.81
C PHE A 370 13.50 -2.07 -4.87
N LEU A 371 13.76 -0.81 -4.49
CA LEU A 371 14.25 0.25 -5.40
C LEU A 371 15.65 0.02 -5.97
N ASP A 372 16.39 -0.94 -5.48
CA ASP A 372 17.68 -1.40 -6.04
C ASP A 372 17.61 -2.85 -6.54
N GLY A 373 16.42 -3.45 -6.53
CA GLY A 373 16.18 -4.84 -6.88
C GLY A 373 16.72 -5.84 -5.84
N LYS A 374 17.23 -5.38 -4.69
CA LYS A 374 17.91 -6.24 -3.71
C LYS A 374 17.45 -6.01 -2.28
N ARG A 375 17.47 -4.75 -1.81
CA ARG A 375 17.14 -4.39 -0.43
C ARG A 375 15.79 -3.68 -0.35
N PRO A 376 15.01 -3.94 0.69
CA PRO A 376 13.77 -3.23 0.92
C PRO A 376 14.05 -1.76 1.26
N SER A 377 13.25 -0.88 0.68
CA SER A 377 13.21 0.54 1.01
C SER A 377 11.82 0.89 1.54
N ALA A 378 11.75 1.76 2.53
CA ALA A 378 10.49 2.31 3.00
C ALA A 378 10.17 3.59 2.21
N VAL A 379 9.01 3.66 1.58
CA VAL A 379 8.54 4.84 0.84
C VAL A 379 7.36 5.44 1.58
N PHE A 380 7.49 6.70 1.99
CA PHE A 380 6.43 7.45 2.67
C PHE A 380 5.97 8.62 1.81
N CYS A 381 4.67 8.84 1.79
CA CYS A 381 4.00 9.92 1.09
C CYS A 381 3.47 10.94 2.09
N ARG A 382 3.40 12.20 1.65
CA ARG A 382 2.62 13.26 2.27
C ARG A 382 1.92 14.08 1.19
N GLY A 383 0.59 14.09 1.18
CA GLY A 383 -0.22 14.85 0.23
C GLY A 383 -0.21 14.29 -1.20
N TYR A 384 -1.32 14.45 -1.89
CA TYR A 384 -1.51 13.95 -3.26
C TYR A 384 -2.61 14.69 -4.05
N TYR A 385 -3.32 15.64 -3.43
CA TYR A 385 -4.38 16.42 -4.09
C TYR A 385 -3.87 17.59 -4.93
N THR A 386 -2.74 18.19 -4.50
CA THR A 386 -2.09 19.32 -5.17
C THR A 386 -0.59 19.11 -5.15
N ARG A 387 0.10 19.49 -4.08
CA ARG A 387 1.49 19.10 -3.84
C ARG A 387 1.51 17.60 -3.58
N THR A 388 2.28 16.87 -4.38
CA THR A 388 2.43 15.43 -4.31
C THR A 388 3.87 15.11 -3.93
N THR A 389 4.08 14.34 -2.86
CA THR A 389 5.43 14.04 -2.37
C THR A 389 5.61 12.57 -2.04
N LEU A 390 6.85 12.10 -2.23
CA LEU A 390 7.33 10.80 -1.77
C LEU A 390 8.74 10.97 -1.20
N ALA A 391 9.07 10.20 -0.17
CA ALA A 391 10.42 10.08 0.36
C ALA A 391 10.78 8.62 0.56
N ALA A 392 11.88 8.17 -0.02
CA ALA A 392 12.38 6.81 0.09
C ALA A 392 13.52 6.73 1.09
N TRP A 393 13.48 5.70 1.95
CA TRP A 393 14.39 5.51 3.06
C TRP A 393 14.95 4.09 3.09
N ASN A 394 16.22 3.96 3.46
CA ASN A 394 16.88 2.70 3.75
C ASN A 394 17.26 2.63 5.23
N TRP A 395 17.07 1.46 5.81
CA TRP A 395 17.53 1.12 7.15
C TRP A 395 18.66 0.09 7.07
N ASP A 396 19.73 0.28 7.84
CA ASP A 396 20.90 -0.61 7.87
C ASP A 396 21.18 -1.24 9.25
N GLY A 397 20.17 -1.19 10.15
CA GLY A 397 20.30 -1.65 11.53
C GLY A 397 20.78 -0.56 12.50
N THR A 398 21.27 0.58 11.99
CA THR A 398 21.80 1.68 12.81
C THR A 398 21.36 3.03 12.28
N ASN A 399 21.40 3.22 10.96
CA ASN A 399 21.13 4.48 10.28
C ASN A 399 19.90 4.39 9.40
N LEU A 400 19.00 5.36 9.56
CA LEU A 400 17.90 5.60 8.64
C LEU A 400 18.35 6.69 7.66
N SER A 401 18.67 6.27 6.42
CA SER A 401 19.20 7.16 5.39
C SER A 401 18.17 7.40 4.29
N GLN A 402 18.01 8.66 3.89
CA GLN A 402 17.14 9.02 2.77
C GLN A 402 17.82 8.65 1.44
N LYS A 403 17.11 7.89 0.58
CA LYS A 403 17.60 7.44 -0.72
C LYS A 403 17.34 8.47 -1.81
N TRP A 404 16.11 8.98 -1.87
CA TRP A 404 15.68 10.06 -2.76
C TRP A 404 14.44 10.77 -2.20
N TYR A 405 14.15 11.92 -2.78
CA TYR A 405 13.04 12.78 -2.43
C TYR A 405 12.32 13.21 -3.73
N TYR A 406 11.01 13.17 -3.71
CA TYR A 406 10.14 13.56 -4.82
C TYR A 406 9.12 14.57 -4.31
N ASP A 407 9.12 15.78 -4.86
CA ASP A 407 8.20 16.86 -4.45
C ASP A 407 7.87 17.75 -5.64
N THR A 408 6.61 17.80 -6.00
CA THR A 408 6.14 18.56 -7.16
C THR A 408 6.16 20.08 -6.94
N HIS A 409 6.17 20.54 -5.70
CA HIS A 409 6.19 21.96 -5.33
C HIS A 409 7.04 22.17 -4.07
N PRO A 410 8.36 21.92 -4.13
CA PRO A 410 9.22 22.03 -2.96
C PRO A 410 9.23 23.45 -2.42
N GLN A 411 9.11 23.57 -1.10
CA GLN A 411 9.25 24.86 -0.42
C GLN A 411 10.75 25.19 -0.22
N PRO A 412 11.14 26.45 -0.03
CA PRO A 412 12.55 26.83 0.10
C PRO A 412 13.31 26.03 1.17
N GLN A 413 12.66 25.73 2.31
CA GLN A 413 13.27 24.93 3.38
C GLN A 413 13.51 23.49 2.95
N GLN A 414 12.63 22.92 2.10
CA GLN A 414 12.79 21.56 1.57
C GLN A 414 13.91 21.50 0.53
N VAL A 415 14.03 22.52 -0.31
CA VAL A 415 15.16 22.64 -1.25
C VAL A 415 16.48 22.67 -0.47
N ALA A 416 16.57 23.54 0.54
CA ALA A 416 17.78 23.63 1.38
C ALA A 416 18.11 22.30 2.10
N LEU A 417 17.09 21.56 2.57
CA LEU A 417 17.29 20.26 3.20
C LEU A 417 17.82 19.23 2.19
N THR A 418 17.18 19.12 1.02
CA THR A 418 17.61 18.17 -0.02
C THR A 418 19.02 18.49 -0.52
N ASP A 419 19.36 19.76 -0.70
CA ASP A 419 20.70 20.18 -1.07
C ASP A 419 21.73 19.81 0.01
N SER A 420 21.40 20.02 1.29
CA SER A 420 22.30 19.67 2.42
C SER A 420 22.52 18.16 2.54
N LEU A 421 21.55 17.34 2.12
CA LEU A 421 21.64 15.88 2.09
C LEU A 421 22.26 15.33 0.79
N GLY A 422 22.55 16.20 -0.19
CA GLY A 422 23.01 15.80 -1.52
C GLY A 422 21.95 15.05 -2.34
N LEU A 423 20.66 15.23 -2.03
CA LEU A 423 19.57 14.59 -2.73
C LEU A 423 19.10 15.44 -3.92
N VAL A 424 18.73 14.77 -5.00
CA VAL A 424 18.16 15.42 -6.18
C VAL A 424 16.65 15.20 -6.21
N ASN A 425 15.88 16.29 -6.23
CA ASN A 425 14.45 16.24 -6.51
C ASN A 425 14.22 16.15 -8.03
N ARG A 426 13.64 15.06 -8.50
CA ARG A 426 13.37 14.81 -9.93
C ARG A 426 11.90 14.99 -10.30
N ALA A 427 11.05 15.39 -9.36
CA ALA A 427 9.65 15.67 -9.62
C ALA A 427 9.49 16.90 -10.52
N ARG A 428 8.45 16.89 -11.33
CA ARG A 428 8.03 18.03 -12.16
C ARG A 428 6.81 18.71 -11.55
N PRO A 429 6.68 20.04 -11.61
CA PRO A 429 5.47 20.73 -11.12
C PRO A 429 4.16 20.20 -11.74
N ALA A 430 4.21 19.77 -13.02
CA ALA A 430 3.07 19.19 -13.71
C ALA A 430 2.58 17.84 -13.15
N ASP A 431 3.38 17.19 -12.30
CA ASP A 431 3.03 15.92 -11.65
C ASP A 431 2.21 16.12 -10.36
N GLY A 432 2.01 17.39 -9.94
CA GLY A 432 1.18 17.71 -8.79
C GLY A 432 -0.29 17.35 -9.00
N GLY A 433 -0.93 16.82 -7.95
CA GLY A 433 -2.35 16.46 -8.00
C GLY A 433 -2.68 15.18 -8.77
N GLN A 434 -1.69 14.34 -9.03
CA GLN A 434 -1.87 13.10 -9.80
C GLN A 434 -1.92 11.84 -8.92
N GLY A 435 -1.74 11.98 -7.61
CA GLY A 435 -1.76 10.85 -6.68
C GLY A 435 -3.17 10.43 -6.26
N ASN A 436 -3.34 9.18 -5.89
CA ASN A 436 -4.60 8.61 -5.39
C ASN A 436 -4.60 8.41 -3.86
N HIS A 437 -5.73 7.94 -3.33
CA HIS A 437 -5.86 7.50 -1.93
C HIS A 437 -5.10 6.21 -1.62
N ASN A 438 -4.52 5.57 -2.59
CA ASN A 438 -3.64 4.42 -2.44
C ASN A 438 -2.50 4.45 -3.47
N LEU A 439 -1.47 3.68 -3.20
CA LEU A 439 -0.37 3.44 -4.14
C LEU A 439 -0.10 1.93 -4.26
N ARG A 440 0.60 1.54 -5.31
CA ARG A 440 1.06 0.17 -5.55
C ARG A 440 2.51 0.19 -5.96
N VAL A 441 3.18 -0.93 -5.73
CA VAL A 441 4.59 -1.11 -6.02
C VAL A 441 4.77 -2.37 -6.84
N ALA A 442 5.52 -2.29 -7.91
CA ALA A 442 6.00 -3.42 -8.70
C ALA A 442 7.06 -2.96 -9.70
N ASP A 443 7.87 -3.89 -10.19
CA ASP A 443 8.69 -3.76 -11.38
C ASP A 443 7.75 -3.69 -12.61
N VAL A 444 7.32 -2.48 -12.98
CA VAL A 444 6.31 -2.31 -14.06
C VAL A 444 6.97 -2.24 -15.45
N ASP A 445 8.20 -1.80 -15.55
CA ASP A 445 8.93 -1.66 -16.82
C ASP A 445 9.88 -2.83 -17.12
N GLY A 446 10.12 -3.70 -16.13
CA GLY A 446 10.86 -4.94 -16.28
C GLY A 446 12.37 -4.78 -16.13
N ASP A 447 12.85 -3.76 -15.42
CA ASP A 447 14.28 -3.51 -15.17
C ASP A 447 14.82 -4.26 -13.94
N GLY A 448 13.93 -4.91 -13.18
CA GLY A 448 14.25 -5.70 -11.97
C GLY A 448 14.24 -4.89 -10.69
N LYS A 449 13.72 -3.68 -10.71
CA LYS A 449 13.52 -2.80 -9.55
C LYS A 449 12.08 -2.35 -9.50
N ASP A 450 11.64 -1.87 -8.34
CA ASP A 450 10.25 -1.48 -8.16
C ASP A 450 10.00 -0.01 -8.49
N GLU A 451 8.90 0.27 -9.20
CA GLU A 451 8.30 1.57 -9.38
C GLU A 451 7.15 1.79 -8.41
N ILE A 452 6.85 3.07 -8.17
CA ILE A 452 5.73 3.50 -7.33
C ILE A 452 4.60 3.99 -8.24
N VAL A 453 3.58 3.16 -8.41
CA VAL A 453 2.33 3.52 -9.09
C VAL A 453 1.46 4.33 -8.13
N TYR A 454 1.34 5.63 -8.39
CA TYR A 454 0.71 6.59 -7.50
C TYR A 454 -0.44 7.34 -8.18
N GLY A 455 -1.52 6.64 -8.46
CA GLY A 455 -2.65 7.18 -9.22
C GLY A 455 -2.31 7.37 -10.70
N SER A 456 -2.60 8.55 -11.26
CA SER A 456 -2.26 8.94 -12.63
C SER A 456 -0.75 9.07 -12.88
N LEU A 457 0.05 8.98 -11.82
CA LEU A 457 1.50 9.13 -11.82
C LEU A 457 2.17 7.77 -11.56
N CYS A 458 3.28 7.50 -12.23
CA CYS A 458 4.23 6.44 -11.89
C CYS A 458 5.60 7.07 -11.66
N VAL A 459 6.21 6.77 -10.51
CA VAL A 459 7.54 7.23 -10.14
C VAL A 459 8.50 6.06 -10.21
N ASP A 460 9.59 6.23 -10.93
CA ASP A 460 10.64 5.26 -11.17
C ASP A 460 11.44 4.99 -9.88
N HIS A 461 12.11 3.83 -9.83
CA HIS A 461 12.94 3.38 -8.71
C HIS A 461 14.00 4.41 -8.25
N ASP A 462 14.41 5.33 -9.13
CA ASP A 462 15.40 6.36 -8.85
C ASP A 462 14.79 7.73 -8.41
N GLY A 463 13.46 7.79 -8.26
CA GLY A 463 12.73 8.99 -7.89
C GLY A 463 12.43 9.93 -9.07
N SER A 464 12.65 9.52 -10.33
CA SER A 464 12.21 10.26 -11.51
C SER A 464 10.78 9.90 -11.88
N THR A 465 10.12 10.73 -12.70
CA THR A 465 8.79 10.42 -13.22
C THR A 465 8.89 9.49 -14.40
N LEU A 466 8.42 8.24 -14.26
CA LEU A 466 8.34 7.29 -15.38
C LEU A 466 7.29 7.75 -16.39
N TYR A 467 6.07 8.01 -15.93
CA TYR A 467 5.02 8.64 -16.74
C TYR A 467 3.99 9.37 -15.87
N ASN A 468 3.20 10.23 -16.53
CA ASN A 468 2.05 10.94 -15.97
C ASN A 468 0.95 10.96 -17.03
N THR A 469 -0.21 10.37 -16.72
CA THR A 469 -1.36 10.31 -17.63
C THR A 469 -2.16 11.60 -17.68
N GLY A 470 -2.02 12.48 -16.68
CA GLY A 470 -2.72 13.76 -16.61
C GLY A 470 -4.19 13.68 -16.23
N PHE A 471 -4.72 12.51 -15.82
CA PHE A 471 -6.12 12.36 -15.42
C PHE A 471 -6.44 12.92 -14.04
N GLY A 472 -5.41 13.32 -13.28
CA GLY A 472 -5.57 13.93 -11.96
C GLY A 472 -5.77 12.92 -10.84
N HIS A 473 -6.23 13.43 -9.71
CA HIS A 473 -6.47 12.65 -8.49
C HIS A 473 -7.60 11.63 -8.67
N GLY A 474 -7.45 10.47 -8.03
CA GLY A 474 -8.44 9.41 -8.04
C GLY A 474 -8.61 8.71 -6.67
N ASP A 475 -9.67 7.93 -6.56
CA ASP A 475 -10.06 7.25 -5.32
C ASP A 475 -9.33 5.93 -5.10
N ALA A 476 -9.17 5.13 -6.17
CA ALA A 476 -8.67 3.77 -6.03
C ALA A 476 -7.97 3.29 -7.31
N LEU A 477 -6.87 2.59 -7.11
CA LEU A 477 -6.17 1.90 -8.20
C LEU A 477 -5.89 0.44 -7.83
N HIS A 478 -5.88 -0.40 -8.86
CA HIS A 478 -5.50 -1.81 -8.76
C HIS A 478 -4.44 -2.14 -9.79
N LEU A 479 -3.35 -2.74 -9.36
CA LEU A 479 -2.31 -3.29 -10.22
C LEU A 479 -2.62 -4.79 -10.43
N VAL A 480 -2.76 -5.20 -11.69
CA VAL A 480 -3.21 -6.54 -12.07
C VAL A 480 -2.23 -7.18 -13.06
N ALA A 481 -1.79 -8.40 -12.74
CA ALA A 481 -1.02 -9.23 -13.67
C ALA A 481 -1.94 -10.09 -14.54
N VAL A 482 -1.77 -10.03 -15.86
CA VAL A 482 -2.47 -10.94 -16.77
C VAL A 482 -1.77 -12.30 -16.77
N PRO A 483 -2.45 -13.41 -16.35
CA PRO A 483 -1.77 -14.68 -16.05
C PRO A 483 -0.98 -15.31 -17.18
N LYS A 484 -1.39 -15.11 -18.44
CA LYS A 484 -0.74 -15.73 -19.62
C LYS A 484 0.48 -14.96 -20.10
N THR A 485 0.45 -13.65 -20.02
CA THR A 485 1.51 -12.76 -20.55
C THR A 485 2.42 -12.23 -19.46
N HIS A 486 2.00 -12.33 -18.19
CA HIS A 486 2.63 -11.67 -17.04
C HIS A 486 2.72 -10.14 -17.17
N LYS A 487 2.03 -9.56 -18.13
CA LYS A 487 1.96 -8.12 -18.34
C LYS A 487 1.13 -7.48 -17.24
N LEU A 488 1.64 -6.38 -16.71
CA LEU A 488 0.98 -5.62 -15.67
C LEU A 488 0.09 -4.53 -16.27
N TYR A 489 -1.09 -4.38 -15.70
CA TYR A 489 -2.05 -3.34 -16.02
C TYR A 489 -2.52 -2.65 -14.76
N ILE A 490 -2.92 -1.40 -14.89
CA ILE A 490 -3.49 -0.61 -13.80
C ILE A 490 -4.93 -0.28 -14.17
N TRP A 491 -5.84 -0.63 -13.27
CA TRP A 491 -7.20 -0.11 -13.27
C TRP A 491 -7.23 1.05 -12.27
N ASP A 492 -7.61 2.24 -12.74
CA ASP A 492 -7.65 3.46 -11.94
C ASP A 492 -9.04 4.13 -12.02
N VAL A 493 -9.47 4.74 -10.92
CA VAL A 493 -10.77 5.42 -10.80
C VAL A 493 -10.53 6.85 -10.35
N HIS A 494 -10.88 7.81 -11.22
CA HIS A 494 -10.67 9.24 -11.00
C HIS A 494 -11.86 9.91 -10.36
N GLU A 495 -11.63 10.87 -9.46
CA GLU A 495 -12.70 11.73 -8.92
C GLU A 495 -13.26 12.70 -9.97
N ASN A 496 -12.51 12.97 -11.00
CA ASN A 496 -12.93 13.80 -12.11
C ASN A 496 -14.03 13.10 -12.91
N ARG A 497 -15.24 13.66 -12.88
CA ARG A 497 -16.42 13.10 -13.59
C ARG A 497 -16.23 12.95 -15.09
N ARG A 498 -15.32 13.70 -15.70
CA ARG A 498 -15.04 13.64 -17.13
C ARG A 498 -14.24 12.39 -17.49
N ASP A 499 -13.27 12.00 -16.65
CA ASP A 499 -12.27 10.99 -16.99
C ASP A 499 -12.67 9.60 -16.48
N GLY A 500 -13.51 9.52 -15.43
CA GLY A 500 -14.14 8.28 -14.97
C GLY A 500 -13.14 7.24 -14.47
N SER A 501 -12.99 6.13 -15.17
CA SER A 501 -12.02 5.07 -14.87
C SER A 501 -11.41 4.52 -16.15
N GLU A 502 -10.16 4.08 -16.09
CA GLU A 502 -9.46 3.48 -17.21
C GLU A 502 -8.66 2.24 -16.81
N LEU A 503 -8.38 1.42 -17.82
CA LEU A 503 -7.35 0.38 -17.78
C LEU A 503 -6.16 0.84 -18.63
N ARG A 504 -4.97 0.87 -18.04
CA ARG A 504 -3.74 1.26 -18.74
C ARG A 504 -2.64 0.22 -18.60
N ASP A 505 -1.74 0.23 -19.54
CA ASP A 505 -0.47 -0.48 -19.48
C ASP A 505 0.39 0.08 -18.34
N ALA A 506 0.86 -0.77 -17.44
CA ALA A 506 1.57 -0.31 -16.24
C ALA A 506 2.97 0.24 -16.53
N ALA A 507 3.62 -0.24 -17.59
CA ALA A 507 4.96 0.21 -17.96
C ALA A 507 4.98 1.57 -18.66
N THR A 508 3.92 1.87 -19.43
CA THR A 508 3.93 3.03 -20.33
C THR A 508 2.90 4.09 -19.99
N GLY A 509 1.93 3.78 -19.13
CA GLY A 509 0.79 4.65 -18.86
C GLY A 509 -0.22 4.75 -20.01
N GLN A 510 -0.03 4.00 -21.12
CA GLN A 510 -0.93 4.03 -22.25
C GLN A 510 -2.28 3.42 -21.93
N VAL A 511 -3.35 4.18 -22.13
CA VAL A 511 -4.73 3.72 -21.91
C VAL A 511 -5.07 2.63 -22.93
N VAL A 512 -5.62 1.52 -22.43
CA VAL A 512 -6.02 0.35 -23.22
C VAL A 512 -7.56 0.33 -23.36
N MET A 513 -8.28 0.77 -22.30
CA MET A 513 -9.74 0.79 -22.28
C MET A 513 -10.23 1.87 -21.32
#